data_54ee93cb6ca51a7216110b1d2a4156e5
#
_entry.id   54ee93cb6ca51a7216110b1d2a4156e5
#
_cell.length_a   1.000
_cell.length_b   1.000
_cell.length_c   1.000
_cell.angle_alpha   90.00
_cell.angle_beta   90.00
_cell.angle_gamma   90.00
#
_symmetry.space_group_name_H-M   'P 1'
#
loop_
_entity.id
_entity.type
_entity.pdbx_description
1 polymer ?
#
loop_
_entity_poly.entity_id
_entity_poly.type
_entity_poly.pdbx_seq_one_letter_code
_entity_poly.pdbx_strand_id
1 'polypeptide(L)'
;MGDNVKKALDLSKYIIGLCTADRKPISNLQLQKILYYIQREFLKRGREAFSDEIHAWQFGPVVPKVYNNYCAFGSRTISMTYPLKIEGYTSGEISLVNRIVRVKREKNPWELVRETHKCGSAWNIIYSKYGNTNAIIPKELIEKVG
;
A
#
# COMPACT_ATOMS: atom_id res chain seq x y z
N MET A 1 13.76 21.22 -6.85
CA MET A 1 13.58 20.61 -7.42
C MET A 1 13.61 19.29 -6.98
N GLY A 2 14.01 18.38 -7.00
CA GLY A 2 13.94 17.08 -6.47
C GLY A 2 12.96 16.85 -5.40
N ASP A 3 12.18 17.86 -5.18
CA ASP A 3 11.37 17.78 -4.06
C ASP A 3 10.13 17.09 -4.37
N ASN A 4 9.93 16.61 -5.56
CA ASN A 4 8.70 15.93 -5.95
C ASN A 4 8.73 14.45 -5.62
N VAL A 5 9.62 14.04 -4.72
CA VAL A 5 9.66 12.66 -4.27
C VAL A 5 8.44 12.41 -3.40
N LYS A 6 7.57 11.50 -3.84
CA LYS A 6 6.37 11.14 -3.10
C LYS A 6 6.68 10.05 -2.10
N LYS A 7 6.20 10.22 -0.88
CA LYS A 7 6.45 9.28 0.21
C LYS A 7 5.20 8.49 0.53
N ALA A 8 5.37 7.19 0.73
CA ALA A 8 4.26 6.33 1.09
C ALA A 8 3.59 6.77 2.39
N LEU A 9 4.34 7.35 3.33
CA LEU A 9 3.76 7.82 4.59
C LEU A 9 2.76 8.96 4.36
N ASP A 10 3.06 9.89 3.46
CA ASP A 10 2.15 10.99 3.16
C ASP A 10 0.87 10.45 2.51
N LEU A 11 1.00 9.52 1.58
CA LEU A 11 -0.15 8.87 0.96
C LEU A 11 -0.95 8.10 2.00
N SER A 12 -0.27 7.45 2.95
CA SER A 12 -0.92 6.69 4.02
C SER A 12 -1.75 7.58 4.92
N LYS A 13 -1.27 8.78 5.25
CA LYS A 13 -2.03 9.72 6.05
C LYS A 13 -3.32 10.13 5.35
N TYR A 14 -3.25 10.36 4.04
CA TYR A 14 -4.44 10.66 3.25
C TYR A 14 -5.42 9.48 3.27
N ILE A 15 -4.93 8.27 3.07
CA ILE A 15 -5.77 7.06 3.05
C ILE A 15 -6.44 6.86 4.41
N ILE A 16 -5.68 6.97 5.50
CA ILE A 16 -6.22 6.82 6.85
C ILE A 16 -7.25 7.91 7.14
N GLY A 17 -6.95 9.15 6.75
CA GLY A 17 -7.88 10.25 6.92
C GLY A 17 -9.19 10.03 6.17
N LEU A 18 -9.10 9.56 4.94
CA LEU A 18 -10.28 9.25 4.12
C LEU A 18 -11.13 8.16 4.76
N CYS A 19 -10.50 7.08 5.18
CA CYS A 19 -11.23 5.96 5.80
C CYS A 19 -11.84 6.36 7.13
N THR A 20 -11.15 7.17 7.93
CA THR A 20 -11.68 7.67 9.20
C THR A 20 -12.88 8.58 8.95
N ALA A 21 -12.78 9.49 7.96
CA ALA A 21 -13.88 10.39 7.62
C ALA A 21 -15.10 9.62 7.09
N ASP A 22 -14.87 8.54 6.36
CA ASP A 22 -15.93 7.69 5.83
C ASP A 22 -16.51 6.74 6.90
N ARG A 23 -16.00 6.79 8.13
CA ARG A 23 -16.38 5.89 9.23
C ARG A 23 -16.10 4.43 8.89
N LYS A 24 -15.05 4.18 8.13
CA LYS A 24 -14.58 2.84 7.76
C LYS A 24 -13.07 2.76 7.98
N PRO A 25 -12.60 2.90 9.22
CA PRO A 25 -11.16 2.87 9.50
C PRO A 25 -10.57 1.51 9.17
N ILE A 26 -9.30 1.51 8.81
CA ILE A 26 -8.59 0.31 8.38
C ILE A 26 -7.45 -0.03 9.34
N SER A 27 -7.05 -1.30 9.33
CA SER A 27 -5.90 -1.77 10.10
C SER A 27 -4.61 -1.51 9.33
N ASN A 28 -3.48 -1.64 10.04
CA ASN A 28 -2.17 -1.51 9.40
C ASN A 28 -1.99 -2.58 8.29
N LEU A 29 -2.45 -3.79 8.53
CA LEU A 29 -2.33 -4.85 7.52
C LEU A 29 -3.11 -4.51 6.25
N GLN A 30 -4.32 -3.99 6.39
CA GLN A 30 -5.09 -3.51 5.24
C GLN A 30 -4.36 -2.36 4.52
N LEU A 31 -3.84 -1.42 5.30
CA LEU A 31 -3.12 -0.27 4.73
C LEU A 31 -1.95 -0.73 3.86
N GLN A 32 -1.16 -1.69 4.34
CA GLN A 32 -0.01 -2.18 3.59
C GLN A 32 -0.43 -2.77 2.24
N LYS A 33 -1.52 -3.54 2.22
CA LYS A 33 -2.00 -4.15 0.98
C LYS A 33 -2.60 -3.12 0.04
N ILE A 34 -3.30 -2.14 0.59
CA ILE A 34 -3.85 -1.04 -0.20
C ILE A 34 -2.73 -0.25 -0.88
N LEU A 35 -1.65 0.06 -0.14
CA LEU A 35 -0.49 0.73 -0.71
C LEU A 35 0.12 -0.07 -1.86
N TYR A 36 0.23 -1.38 -1.70
CA TYR A 36 0.74 -2.25 -2.74
C TYR A 36 -0.12 -2.18 -4.00
N TYR A 37 -1.44 -2.26 -3.86
CA TYR A 37 -2.33 -2.19 -5.02
C TYR A 37 -2.30 -0.83 -5.70
N ILE A 38 -2.17 0.24 -4.93
CA ILE A 38 -2.03 1.58 -5.49
C ILE A 38 -0.73 1.67 -6.30
N GLN A 39 0.39 1.22 -5.74
CA GLN A 39 1.67 1.25 -6.44
C GLN A 39 1.60 0.43 -7.73
N ARG A 40 0.99 -0.76 -7.66
CA ARG A 40 0.84 -1.62 -8.83
C ARG A 40 0.08 -0.92 -9.96
N GLU A 41 -1.04 -0.29 -9.63
CA GLU A 41 -1.85 0.37 -10.64
C GLU A 41 -1.17 1.61 -11.22
N PHE A 42 -0.44 2.34 -10.40
CA PHE A 42 0.35 3.47 -10.88
C PHE A 42 1.47 3.01 -11.81
N LEU A 43 2.21 1.98 -11.41
CA LEU A 43 3.32 1.47 -12.21
C LEU A 43 2.84 0.99 -13.58
N LYS A 44 1.67 0.37 -13.64
CA LYS A 44 1.08 -0.05 -14.92
C LYS A 44 0.76 1.14 -15.82
N ARG A 45 0.65 2.33 -15.25
CA ARG A 45 0.39 3.56 -15.99
C ARG A 45 1.65 4.40 -16.20
N GLY A 46 2.81 3.85 -15.86
CA GLY A 46 4.09 4.50 -16.12
C GLY A 46 4.58 5.45 -15.04
N ARG A 47 3.95 5.48 -13.89
CA ARG A 47 4.38 6.35 -12.77
C ARG A 47 4.38 5.56 -11.48
N GLU A 48 5.33 5.83 -10.60
CA GLU A 48 5.26 5.28 -9.24
C GLU A 48 4.37 6.19 -8.39
N ALA A 49 3.58 5.59 -7.52
CA ALA A 49 2.74 6.34 -6.58
C ALA A 49 3.58 6.92 -5.45
N PHE A 50 4.66 6.24 -5.09
CA PHE A 50 5.61 6.69 -4.07
C PHE A 50 6.97 6.06 -4.36
N SER A 51 8.02 6.67 -3.80
CA SER A 51 9.38 6.20 -4.05
C SER A 51 9.82 5.07 -3.12
N ASP A 52 9.13 4.89 -2.00
CA ASP A 52 9.50 3.86 -1.03
C ASP A 52 9.50 2.47 -1.66
N GLU A 53 10.40 1.63 -1.17
CA GLU A 53 10.47 0.24 -1.59
C GLU A 53 9.41 -0.60 -0.87
N ILE A 54 8.95 -1.63 -1.55
CA ILE A 54 8.02 -2.60 -0.98
C ILE A 54 8.80 -3.88 -0.74
N HIS A 55 8.67 -4.44 0.45
CA HIS A 55 9.39 -5.63 0.86
C HIS A 55 8.46 -6.83 0.96
N ALA A 56 8.99 -8.03 0.73
CA ALA A 56 8.23 -9.27 0.83
C ALA A 56 8.34 -9.81 2.26
N TRP A 57 7.31 -9.54 3.05
CA TRP A 57 7.23 -10.05 4.43
C TRP A 57 6.29 -11.26 4.48
N GLN A 58 6.25 -11.92 5.64
CA GLN A 58 5.48 -13.15 5.82
C GLN A 58 4.00 -13.01 5.41
N PHE A 59 3.39 -11.90 5.75
CA PHE A 59 1.97 -11.68 5.43
C PHE A 59 1.75 -10.79 4.21
N GLY A 60 2.70 -10.77 3.31
CA GLY A 60 2.56 -10.09 2.03
C GLY A 60 3.47 -8.89 1.88
N PRO A 61 3.22 -8.09 0.84
CA PRO A 61 4.03 -6.90 0.59
C PRO A 61 3.80 -5.82 1.65
N VAL A 62 4.88 -5.16 2.07
CA VAL A 62 4.87 -4.16 3.14
C VAL A 62 5.80 -3.02 2.77
N VAL A 63 5.40 -1.79 3.11
CA VAL A 63 6.28 -0.62 3.11
C VAL A 63 6.76 -0.44 4.55
N PRO A 64 8.02 -0.81 4.87
CA PRO A 64 8.46 -0.87 6.27
C PRO A 64 8.32 0.44 7.05
N LYS A 65 8.61 1.57 6.43
CA LYS A 65 8.48 2.87 7.12
C LYS A 65 7.05 3.14 7.56
N VAL A 66 6.09 2.80 6.71
CA VAL A 66 4.68 2.99 7.04
C VAL A 66 4.25 1.99 8.10
N TYR A 67 4.64 0.72 7.93
CA TYR A 67 4.31 -0.32 8.90
C TYR A 67 4.79 0.07 10.30
N ASN A 68 6.04 0.51 10.40
CA ASN A 68 6.63 0.87 11.69
C ASN A 68 5.95 2.08 12.31
N ASN A 69 5.47 3.00 11.49
CA ASN A 69 4.79 4.21 11.98
C ASN A 69 3.46 3.88 12.68
N TYR A 70 2.80 2.80 12.27
CA TYR A 70 1.49 2.42 12.81
C TYR A 70 1.50 1.09 13.55
N CYS A 71 2.66 0.51 13.81
CA CYS A 71 2.73 -0.83 14.41
C CYS A 71 2.15 -0.87 15.82
N ALA A 72 2.13 0.26 16.54
CA ALA A 72 1.58 0.30 17.89
C ALA A 72 0.07 0.01 17.92
N PHE A 73 -0.62 0.17 16.81
CA PHE A 73 -2.06 -0.17 16.76
C PHE A 73 -2.29 -1.69 16.74
N GLY A 74 -1.26 -2.48 16.45
CA GLY A 74 -1.44 -3.93 16.35
C GLY A 74 -2.44 -4.28 15.25
N SER A 75 -3.42 -5.12 15.57
CA SER A 75 -4.48 -5.51 14.64
C SER A 75 -5.69 -4.57 14.67
N ARG A 76 -5.66 -3.55 15.51
CA ARG A 76 -6.78 -2.61 15.62
C ARG A 76 -6.81 -1.68 14.42
N THR A 77 -7.98 -1.10 14.16
CA THR A 77 -8.11 -0.10 13.11
C THR A 77 -7.47 1.20 13.55
N ILE A 78 -6.97 1.94 12.56
CA ILE A 78 -6.29 3.21 12.78
C ILE A 78 -7.32 4.33 12.55
N SER A 79 -7.84 4.90 13.65
CA SER A 79 -8.78 6.01 13.56
C SER A 79 -8.04 7.30 13.86
N MET A 80 -7.62 7.99 12.83
CA MET A 80 -6.89 9.25 12.97
C MET A 80 -7.41 10.27 11.96
N THR A 81 -7.62 11.49 12.45
CA THR A 81 -8.07 12.58 11.58
C THR A 81 -6.85 13.23 10.94
N TYR A 82 -6.75 13.08 9.64
CA TYR A 82 -5.72 13.74 8.84
C TYR A 82 -6.40 14.64 7.80
N PRO A 83 -5.71 15.68 7.31
CA PRO A 83 -6.25 16.49 6.22
C PRO A 83 -6.54 15.62 4.98
N LEU A 84 -7.69 15.86 4.34
CA LEU A 84 -8.07 15.13 3.13
C LEU A 84 -7.49 15.82 1.90
N LYS A 85 -6.22 16.12 1.94
CA LYS A 85 -5.52 16.83 0.89
C LYS A 85 -4.15 16.23 0.72
N ILE A 86 -3.76 15.96 -0.52
CA ILE A 86 -2.44 15.42 -0.81
C ILE A 86 -1.96 16.09 -2.10
N GLU A 87 -0.68 16.44 -2.15
CA GLU A 87 -0.07 17.10 -3.29
C GLU A 87 0.75 16.12 -4.12
N GLY A 88 0.99 16.50 -5.36
CA GLY A 88 1.85 15.71 -6.24
C GLY A 88 1.09 14.68 -7.08
N TYR A 89 -0.23 14.65 -6.99
CA TYR A 89 -1.06 13.74 -7.78
C TYR A 89 -2.07 14.52 -8.60
N THR A 90 -2.36 14.04 -9.81
CA THR A 90 -3.41 14.63 -10.63
C THR A 90 -4.78 14.27 -10.06
N SER A 91 -5.82 14.98 -10.48
CA SER A 91 -7.16 14.65 -10.04
C SER A 91 -7.57 13.22 -10.44
N GLY A 92 -7.14 12.77 -11.60
CA GLY A 92 -7.38 11.40 -12.04
C GLY A 92 -6.68 10.37 -11.18
N GLU A 93 -5.47 10.69 -10.74
CA GLU A 93 -4.71 9.81 -9.84
C GLU A 93 -5.36 9.73 -8.46
N ILE A 94 -5.84 10.84 -7.94
CA ILE A 94 -6.57 10.84 -6.67
C ILE A 94 -7.85 10.02 -6.79
N SER A 95 -8.57 10.14 -7.90
CA SER A 95 -9.77 9.33 -8.13
C SER A 95 -9.42 7.84 -8.16
N LEU A 96 -8.30 7.48 -8.77
CA LEU A 96 -7.83 6.09 -8.79
C LEU A 96 -7.50 5.60 -7.37
N VAL A 97 -6.78 6.41 -6.61
CA VAL A 97 -6.47 6.08 -5.21
C VAL A 97 -7.75 5.84 -4.42
N ASN A 98 -8.69 6.78 -4.52
CA ASN A 98 -9.96 6.69 -3.77
C ASN A 98 -10.73 5.42 -4.14
N ARG A 99 -10.75 5.06 -5.42
CA ARG A 99 -11.46 3.87 -5.88
C ARG A 99 -10.81 2.60 -5.31
N ILE A 100 -9.49 2.51 -5.38
CA ILE A 100 -8.77 1.34 -4.85
C ILE A 100 -9.01 1.22 -3.35
N VAL A 101 -8.89 2.32 -2.61
CA VAL A 101 -9.12 2.33 -1.17
C VAL A 101 -10.52 1.83 -0.84
N ARG A 102 -11.53 2.37 -1.51
CA ARG A 102 -12.93 2.05 -1.21
C ARG A 102 -13.29 0.61 -1.54
N VAL A 103 -12.65 0.04 -2.54
CA VAL A 103 -12.88 -1.37 -2.89
C VAL A 103 -12.13 -2.28 -1.91
N LYS A 104 -10.85 -2.02 -1.67
CA LYS A 104 -10.02 -2.93 -0.89
C LYS A 104 -10.30 -2.87 0.60
N ARG A 105 -10.70 -1.72 1.13
CA ARG A 105 -11.00 -1.62 2.57
C ARG A 105 -12.22 -2.46 3.01
N GLU A 106 -13.07 -2.83 2.07
CA GLU A 106 -14.22 -3.69 2.38
C GLU A 106 -13.82 -5.14 2.58
N LYS A 107 -12.59 -5.50 2.22
CA LYS A 107 -12.10 -6.85 2.35
C LYS A 107 -11.48 -7.06 3.72
N ASN A 108 -11.70 -8.25 4.27
CA ASN A 108 -11.02 -8.68 5.49
C ASN A 108 -9.50 -8.66 5.26
N PRO A 109 -8.69 -8.26 6.24
CA PRO A 109 -7.24 -8.24 6.09
C PRO A 109 -6.67 -9.55 5.54
N TRP A 110 -7.18 -10.68 5.97
CA TRP A 110 -6.67 -11.98 5.55
C TRP A 110 -7.06 -12.34 4.11
N GLU A 111 -8.18 -11.79 3.61
CA GLU A 111 -8.50 -11.91 2.19
C GLU A 111 -7.47 -11.17 1.35
N LEU A 112 -7.06 -9.98 1.79
CA LEU A 112 -6.04 -9.21 1.09
C LEU A 112 -4.70 -9.93 1.12
N VAL A 113 -4.35 -10.56 2.24
CA VAL A 113 -3.14 -11.38 2.34
C VAL A 113 -3.20 -12.50 1.30
N ARG A 114 -4.31 -13.21 1.22
CA ARG A 114 -4.46 -14.30 0.25
C ARG A 114 -4.34 -13.81 -1.18
N GLU A 115 -4.91 -12.65 -1.50
CA GLU A 115 -4.80 -12.09 -2.85
C GLU A 115 -3.34 -11.84 -3.24
N THR A 116 -2.56 -11.26 -2.32
CA THR A 116 -1.15 -10.97 -2.61
C THR A 116 -0.27 -12.21 -2.62
N HIS A 117 -0.73 -13.30 -2.00
CA HIS A 117 0.02 -14.56 -1.92
C HIS A 117 -0.23 -15.48 -3.12
N LYS A 118 -1.03 -15.09 -4.10
CA LYS A 118 -1.32 -15.95 -5.25
C LYS A 118 -0.05 -16.45 -5.90
N CYS A 119 -0.06 -17.71 -6.31
CA CYS A 119 1.05 -18.32 -7.02
C CYS A 119 1.40 -17.47 -8.26
N GLY A 120 2.67 -17.13 -8.42
CA GLY A 120 3.13 -16.29 -9.54
C GLY A 120 2.98 -14.80 -9.33
N SER A 121 2.43 -14.35 -8.19
CA SER A 121 2.39 -12.93 -7.89
C SER A 121 3.81 -12.41 -7.58
N ALA A 122 3.99 -11.10 -7.65
CA ALA A 122 5.28 -10.49 -7.35
C ALA A 122 5.78 -10.87 -5.96
N TRP A 123 4.91 -10.83 -4.94
CA TRP A 123 5.27 -11.25 -3.60
C TRP A 123 5.67 -12.73 -3.57
N ASN A 124 4.88 -13.58 -4.21
CA ASN A 124 5.13 -15.02 -4.19
C ASN A 124 6.48 -15.35 -4.82
N ILE A 125 6.83 -14.72 -5.93
CA ILE A 125 8.10 -14.95 -6.62
C ILE A 125 9.27 -14.60 -5.70
N ILE A 126 9.23 -13.44 -5.07
CA ILE A 126 10.32 -12.97 -4.22
C ILE A 126 10.38 -13.77 -2.91
N TYR A 127 9.24 -13.98 -2.27
CA TYR A 127 9.21 -14.69 -0.99
C TYR A 127 9.61 -16.16 -1.13
N SER A 128 9.21 -16.79 -2.23
CA SER A 128 9.58 -18.17 -2.51
C SER A 128 11.09 -18.31 -2.72
N LYS A 129 11.72 -17.29 -3.29
CA LYS A 129 13.17 -17.33 -3.56
C LYS A 129 14.01 -16.97 -2.35
N TYR A 130 13.60 -15.95 -1.60
CA TYR A 130 14.42 -15.39 -0.53
C TYR A 130 13.91 -15.69 0.87
N GLY A 131 12.68 -16.12 1.02
CA GLY A 131 12.09 -16.39 2.32
C GLY A 131 11.88 -15.13 3.13
N ASN A 132 11.85 -15.27 4.45
CA ASN A 132 11.60 -14.17 5.37
C ASN A 132 12.91 -13.41 5.66
N THR A 133 13.48 -12.79 4.63
CA THR A 133 14.75 -12.06 4.72
C THR A 133 14.61 -10.56 4.46
N ASN A 134 13.39 -10.05 4.47
CA ASN A 134 13.11 -8.64 4.21
C ASN A 134 13.53 -8.23 2.79
N ALA A 135 13.38 -9.13 1.82
CA ALA A 135 13.80 -8.87 0.45
C ALA A 135 12.88 -7.83 -0.22
N ILE A 136 13.47 -7.01 -1.09
CA ILE A 136 12.73 -6.01 -1.84
C ILE A 136 12.00 -6.67 -3.00
N ILE A 137 10.76 -6.25 -3.24
CA ILE A 137 10.03 -6.64 -4.43
C ILE A 137 10.30 -5.55 -5.49
N PRO A 138 11.02 -5.89 -6.58
CA PRO A 138 11.34 -4.88 -7.59
C PRO A 138 10.09 -4.28 -8.23
N LYS A 139 10.13 -2.98 -8.51
CA LYS A 139 9.00 -2.29 -9.13
C LYS A 139 8.63 -2.89 -10.49
N GLU A 140 9.63 -3.29 -11.27
CA GLU A 140 9.40 -3.94 -12.57
C GLU A 140 8.58 -5.21 -12.41
N LEU A 141 8.83 -5.97 -11.36
CA LEU A 141 8.09 -7.19 -11.09
C LEU A 141 6.65 -6.89 -10.68
N ILE A 142 6.46 -5.88 -9.84
CA ILE A 142 5.12 -5.44 -9.42
C ILE A 142 4.30 -5.02 -10.65
N GLU A 143 4.92 -4.30 -11.56
CA GLU A 143 4.27 -3.88 -12.79
C GLU A 143 3.82 -5.06 -13.63
N LYS A 144 4.69 -6.08 -13.74
CA LYS A 144 4.40 -7.23 -14.59
C LYS A 144 3.40 -8.21 -14.02
N VAL A 145 3.55 -8.58 -12.77
CA VAL A 145 2.79 -9.69 -12.19
C VAL A 145 2.27 -9.40 -10.78
N GLY A 146 2.26 -8.14 -10.41
CA GLY A 146 1.79 -7.72 -9.08
C GLY A 146 0.32 -7.96 -8.77
#